data_688eaa05c19abb7a8932c1a42ccbdea6
#
_entry.id   688eaa05c19abb7a8932c1a42ccbdea6
#
_cell.length_a   1.000
_cell.length_b   1.000
_cell.length_c   1.000
_cell.angle_alpha   90.00
_cell.angle_beta   90.00
_cell.angle_gamma   90.00
#
_symmetry.space_group_name_H-M   'P 1'
#
loop_
_entity.id
_entity.type
_entity.pdbx_description
1 polymer ?
#
loop_
_entity_poly.entity_id
_entity_poly.type
_entity_poly.pdbx_seq_one_letter_code
_entity_poly.pdbx_strand_id
1 'polypeptide(L)'
;MTWFYLTLAGLLLLFAFILYFIVKSTKEQMDEKLKAQKRQLTSNIAHEIRTPLASVRGYLETLVEMPEMDEAHKRQFIERAYSQTIRLSNLITDISLITKIEQDPAALPKEYIGVKKLVDDIVTQLSGRISGKAEK
;
A
#
# COMPACT_ATOMS: atom_id res chain seq x y z
N MET A 1 43.61 -24.81 40.67
CA MET A 1 43.15 -23.41 40.31
C MET A 1 43.05 -23.20 38.80
N THR A 2 44.09 -23.57 38.02
CA THR A 2 44.10 -23.36 36.54
C THR A 2 42.97 -24.06 35.77
N TRP A 3 42.60 -25.27 36.16
CA TRP A 3 41.49 -26.02 35.51
C TRP A 3 40.12 -25.36 35.66
N PHE A 4 39.88 -24.70 36.79
CA PHE A 4 38.65 -23.95 37.03
C PHE A 4 38.51 -22.77 36.04
N TYR A 5 39.58 -22.04 35.77
CA TYR A 5 39.56 -20.93 34.83
C TYR A 5 39.38 -21.43 33.37
N LEU A 6 39.96 -22.56 33.01
CA LEU A 6 39.80 -23.15 31.69
C LEU A 6 38.37 -23.62 31.44
N THR A 7 37.73 -24.27 32.42
CA THR A 7 36.34 -24.67 32.30
C THR A 7 35.38 -23.46 32.22
N LEU A 8 35.62 -22.43 33.03
CA LEU A 8 34.85 -21.21 33.01
C LEU A 8 34.98 -20.48 31.66
N ALA A 9 36.20 -20.40 31.11
CA ALA A 9 36.44 -19.77 29.82
C ALA A 9 35.75 -20.58 28.68
N GLY A 10 35.79 -21.91 28.72
CA GLY A 10 35.09 -22.76 27.78
C GLY A 10 33.56 -22.54 27.81
N LEU A 11 32.98 -22.40 29.01
CA LEU A 11 31.55 -22.17 29.20
C LEU A 11 31.12 -20.79 28.64
N LEU A 12 31.93 -19.76 28.88
CA LEU A 12 31.71 -18.42 28.34
C LEU A 12 31.77 -18.39 26.82
N LEU A 13 32.73 -19.09 26.21
CA LEU A 13 32.83 -19.21 24.74
C LEU A 13 31.64 -19.95 24.16
N LEU A 14 31.20 -21.01 24.79
CA LEU A 14 30.01 -21.76 24.37
C LEU A 14 28.76 -20.89 24.46
N PHE A 15 28.60 -20.14 25.53
CA PHE A 15 27.49 -19.22 25.71
C PHE A 15 27.50 -18.10 24.65
N ALA A 16 28.66 -17.49 24.39
CA ALA A 16 28.84 -16.49 23.36
C ALA A 16 28.51 -17.04 21.96
N PHE A 17 28.92 -18.29 21.68
CA PHE A 17 28.60 -18.97 20.42
C PHE A 17 27.10 -19.22 20.25
N ILE A 18 26.41 -19.67 21.31
CA ILE A 18 24.95 -19.86 21.29
C ILE A 18 24.24 -18.53 21.07
N LEU A 19 24.64 -17.45 21.78
CA LEU A 19 24.05 -16.13 21.57
C LEU A 19 24.26 -15.62 20.15
N TYR A 20 25.48 -15.78 19.62
CA TYR A 20 25.76 -15.41 18.22
C TYR A 20 24.86 -16.18 17.24
N PHE A 21 24.68 -17.47 17.44
CA PHE A 21 23.84 -18.31 16.57
C PHE A 21 22.37 -17.90 16.65
N ILE A 22 21.86 -17.62 17.86
CA ILE A 22 20.46 -17.15 18.07
C ILE A 22 20.26 -15.82 17.35
N VAL A 23 21.14 -14.84 17.56
CA VAL A 23 21.04 -13.51 16.94
C VAL A 23 21.09 -13.62 15.42
N LYS A 24 21.98 -14.45 14.88
CA LYS A 24 22.09 -14.67 13.44
C LYS A 24 20.84 -15.29 12.86
N SER A 25 20.34 -16.35 13.47
CA SER A 25 19.10 -17.03 13.04
C SER A 25 17.87 -16.09 13.07
N THR A 26 17.78 -15.27 14.13
CA THR A 26 16.68 -14.31 14.27
C THR A 26 16.71 -13.22 13.18
N LYS A 27 17.92 -12.75 12.84
CA LYS A 27 18.08 -11.77 11.74
C LYS A 27 17.68 -12.37 10.39
N GLU A 28 18.15 -13.59 10.07
CA GLU A 28 17.82 -14.26 8.81
C GLU A 28 16.30 -14.47 8.67
N GLN A 29 15.63 -14.91 9.74
CA GLN A 29 14.17 -15.07 9.75
C GLN A 29 13.43 -13.73 9.58
N MET A 30 13.94 -12.66 10.18
CA MET A 30 13.35 -11.32 10.05
C MET A 30 13.48 -10.81 8.61
N ASP A 31 14.66 -10.97 8.01
CA ASP A 31 14.91 -10.57 6.62
C ASP A 31 14.04 -11.35 5.63
N GLU A 32 13.85 -12.65 5.85
CA GLU A 32 12.96 -13.46 5.00
C GLU A 32 11.50 -13.03 5.13
N LYS A 33 11.03 -12.77 6.36
CA LYS A 33 9.68 -12.26 6.58
C LYS A 33 9.47 -10.91 5.90
N LEU A 34 10.42 -10.00 6.02
CA LEU A 34 10.36 -8.69 5.36
C LEU A 34 10.32 -8.82 3.83
N LYS A 35 11.16 -9.69 3.26
CA LYS A 35 11.14 -10.00 1.82
C LYS A 35 9.81 -10.61 1.37
N ALA A 36 9.24 -11.52 2.16
CA ALA A 36 7.96 -12.13 1.87
C ALA A 36 6.82 -11.09 1.90
N GLN A 37 6.80 -10.21 2.91
CA GLN A 37 5.84 -9.11 3.00
C GLN A 37 5.95 -8.16 1.81
N LYS A 38 7.16 -7.76 1.40
CA LYS A 38 7.38 -6.93 0.22
C LYS A 38 6.89 -7.58 -1.07
N ARG A 39 7.15 -8.88 -1.26
CA ARG A 39 6.64 -9.62 -2.43
C ARG A 39 5.12 -9.67 -2.44
N GLN A 40 4.50 -9.93 -1.30
CA GLN A 40 3.04 -9.96 -1.17
C GLN A 40 2.43 -8.59 -1.47
N LEU A 41 3.00 -7.51 -0.94
CA LEU A 41 2.57 -6.14 -1.21
C LEU A 41 2.65 -5.83 -2.72
N THR A 42 3.78 -6.14 -3.37
CA THR A 42 3.96 -5.94 -4.81
C THR A 42 2.93 -6.74 -5.62
N SER A 43 2.65 -7.98 -5.23
CA SER A 43 1.65 -8.82 -5.89
C SER A 43 0.24 -8.23 -5.74
N ASN A 44 -0.11 -7.78 -4.54
CA ASN A 44 -1.40 -7.15 -4.28
C ASN A 44 -1.58 -5.87 -5.10
N ILE A 45 -0.56 -5.00 -5.14
CA ILE A 45 -0.55 -3.80 -5.97
C ILE A 45 -0.76 -4.14 -7.45
N ALA A 46 -0.06 -5.14 -7.97
CA ALA A 46 -0.23 -5.57 -9.36
C ALA A 46 -1.66 -6.05 -9.66
N HIS A 47 -2.31 -6.73 -8.72
CA HIS A 47 -3.71 -7.12 -8.83
C HIS A 47 -4.67 -5.92 -8.79
N GLU A 48 -4.44 -4.99 -7.87
CA GLU A 48 -5.24 -3.77 -7.73
C GLU A 48 -5.15 -2.85 -8.96
N ILE A 49 -4.02 -2.83 -9.65
CA ILE A 49 -3.83 -2.10 -10.92
C ILE A 49 -4.49 -2.83 -12.08
N ARG A 50 -4.38 -4.16 -12.15
CA ARG A 50 -4.87 -4.95 -13.28
C ARG A 50 -6.38 -4.83 -13.46
N THR A 51 -7.14 -4.80 -12.39
CA THR A 51 -8.61 -4.73 -12.42
C THR A 51 -9.14 -3.46 -13.10
N PRO A 52 -8.80 -2.24 -12.67
CA PRO A 52 -9.25 -1.03 -13.34
C PRO A 52 -8.70 -0.92 -14.78
N LEU A 53 -7.47 -1.36 -15.01
CA LEU A 53 -6.86 -1.36 -16.34
C LEU A 53 -7.61 -2.28 -17.31
N ALA A 54 -7.99 -3.49 -16.88
CA ALA A 54 -8.81 -4.40 -17.68
C ALA A 54 -10.19 -3.80 -17.98
N SER A 55 -10.79 -3.12 -17.01
CA SER A 55 -12.08 -2.44 -17.21
C SER A 55 -11.98 -1.30 -18.24
N VAL A 56 -10.95 -0.45 -18.14
CA VAL A 56 -10.68 0.62 -19.13
C VAL A 56 -10.55 0.01 -20.52
N ARG A 57 -9.71 -1.03 -20.64
CA ARG A 57 -9.50 -1.71 -21.92
C ARG A 57 -10.81 -2.25 -22.47
N GLY A 58 -11.60 -2.97 -21.66
CA GLY A 58 -12.89 -3.54 -22.12
C GLY A 58 -13.87 -2.47 -22.60
N TYR A 59 -13.97 -1.33 -21.90
CA TYR A 59 -14.83 -0.23 -22.36
C TYR A 59 -14.35 0.36 -23.68
N LEU A 60 -13.04 0.52 -23.86
CA LEU A 60 -12.47 1.05 -25.12
C LEU A 60 -12.59 0.04 -26.25
N GLU A 61 -12.35 -1.25 -26.02
CA GLU A 61 -12.56 -2.32 -27.01
C GLU A 61 -14.01 -2.33 -27.50
N THR A 62 -14.99 -2.25 -26.58
CA THR A 62 -16.41 -2.18 -26.94
C THR A 62 -16.72 -0.97 -27.82
N LEU A 63 -16.14 0.19 -27.52
CA LEU A 63 -16.35 1.41 -28.35
C LEU A 63 -15.75 1.26 -29.76
N VAL A 64 -14.63 0.56 -29.88
CA VAL A 64 -13.97 0.31 -31.18
C VAL A 64 -14.73 -0.74 -31.99
N GLU A 65 -15.22 -1.81 -31.36
CA GLU A 65 -15.90 -2.92 -32.02
C GLU A 65 -17.33 -2.59 -32.40
N MET A 66 -17.98 -1.64 -31.72
CA MET A 66 -19.39 -1.25 -31.97
C MET A 66 -19.49 0.24 -32.37
N PRO A 67 -19.00 0.62 -33.57
CA PRO A 67 -19.03 2.01 -34.02
C PRO A 67 -20.47 2.54 -34.22
N GLU A 68 -21.46 1.68 -34.50
CA GLU A 68 -22.87 2.02 -34.66
C GLU A 68 -23.63 2.20 -33.34
N MET A 69 -22.96 2.06 -32.19
CA MET A 69 -23.55 2.31 -30.86
C MET A 69 -24.12 3.73 -30.79
N ASP A 70 -25.29 3.88 -30.17
CA ASP A 70 -25.85 5.23 -29.94
C ASP A 70 -24.99 6.10 -29.02
N GLU A 71 -25.11 7.41 -29.19
CA GLU A 71 -24.26 8.39 -28.51
C GLU A 71 -24.43 8.36 -26.96
N ALA A 72 -25.59 7.96 -26.44
CA ALA A 72 -25.82 7.87 -25.01
C ALA A 72 -25.01 6.74 -24.39
N HIS A 73 -24.98 5.55 -25.02
CA HIS A 73 -24.18 4.42 -24.60
C HIS A 73 -22.68 4.68 -24.80
N LYS A 74 -22.26 5.26 -25.93
CA LYS A 74 -20.85 5.68 -26.13
C LYS A 74 -20.38 6.56 -24.99
N ARG A 75 -21.16 7.60 -24.66
CA ARG A 75 -20.84 8.51 -23.55
C ARG A 75 -20.72 7.78 -22.22
N GLN A 76 -21.61 6.85 -21.93
CA GLN A 76 -21.58 6.05 -20.71
C GLN A 76 -20.30 5.20 -20.62
N PHE A 77 -19.85 4.57 -21.70
CA PHE A 77 -18.62 3.77 -21.73
C PHE A 77 -17.39 4.66 -21.52
N ILE A 78 -17.36 5.84 -22.16
CA ILE A 78 -16.29 6.82 -21.97
C ILE A 78 -16.23 7.29 -20.50
N GLU A 79 -17.35 7.64 -19.89
CA GLU A 79 -17.42 8.07 -18.50
C GLU A 79 -16.97 6.97 -17.54
N ARG A 80 -17.33 5.73 -17.80
CA ARG A 80 -16.87 4.56 -17.03
C ARG A 80 -15.37 4.33 -17.17
N ALA A 81 -14.84 4.39 -18.39
CA ALA A 81 -13.39 4.29 -18.63
C ALA A 81 -12.65 5.41 -17.92
N TYR A 82 -13.13 6.66 -18.01
CA TYR A 82 -12.56 7.80 -17.33
C TYR A 82 -12.55 7.64 -15.80
N SER A 83 -13.65 7.17 -15.22
CA SER A 83 -13.71 6.93 -13.76
C SER A 83 -12.70 5.90 -13.28
N GLN A 84 -12.43 4.85 -14.09
CA GLN A 84 -11.41 3.85 -13.76
C GLN A 84 -9.99 4.41 -13.89
N THR A 85 -9.73 5.33 -14.83
CA THR A 85 -8.42 6.01 -14.93
C THR A 85 -8.15 6.92 -13.74
N ILE A 86 -9.16 7.64 -13.23
CA ILE A 86 -9.05 8.43 -11.99
C ILE A 86 -8.72 7.51 -10.80
N ARG A 87 -9.44 6.38 -10.68
CA ARG A 87 -9.16 5.41 -9.63
C ARG A 87 -7.71 4.89 -9.70
N LEU A 88 -7.22 4.58 -10.90
CA LEU A 88 -5.86 4.12 -11.13
C LEU A 88 -4.83 5.20 -10.75
N SER A 89 -5.09 6.46 -11.10
CA SER A 89 -4.24 7.59 -10.74
C SER A 89 -4.12 7.74 -9.22
N ASN A 90 -5.23 7.66 -8.50
CA ASN A 90 -5.24 7.72 -7.04
C ASN A 90 -4.44 6.57 -6.43
N LEU A 91 -4.62 5.34 -6.93
CA LEU A 91 -3.86 4.17 -6.46
C LEU A 91 -2.35 4.35 -6.64
N ILE A 92 -1.91 4.89 -7.79
CA ILE A 92 -0.48 5.19 -8.03
C ILE A 92 0.04 6.24 -7.06
N THR A 93 -0.76 7.25 -6.75
CA THR A 93 -0.41 8.29 -5.76
C THR A 93 -0.25 7.68 -4.37
N ASP A 94 -1.17 6.82 -3.94
CA ASP A 94 -1.12 6.14 -2.65
C ASP A 94 0.12 5.23 -2.54
N ILE A 95 0.43 4.47 -3.59
CA ILE A 95 1.65 3.63 -3.65
C ILE A 95 2.91 4.50 -3.55
N SER A 96 2.95 5.62 -4.25
CA SER A 96 4.08 6.56 -4.21
C SER A 96 4.28 7.14 -2.81
N LEU A 97 3.19 7.44 -2.11
CA LEU A 97 3.24 7.91 -0.72
C LEU A 97 3.78 6.83 0.22
N ILE A 98 3.27 5.59 0.11
CA ILE A 98 3.75 4.46 0.91
C ILE A 98 5.25 4.26 0.68
N THR A 99 5.69 4.28 -0.57
CA THR A 99 7.11 4.11 -0.92
C THR A 99 7.99 5.21 -0.31
N LYS A 100 7.53 6.47 -0.30
CA LYS A 100 8.24 7.58 0.35
C LYS A 100 8.34 7.38 1.86
N ILE A 101 7.26 6.94 2.51
CA ILE A 101 7.23 6.67 3.95
C ILE A 101 8.23 5.56 4.32
N GLU A 102 8.31 4.50 3.49
CA GLU A 102 9.23 3.39 3.73
C GLU A 102 10.70 3.78 3.52
N GLN A 103 10.98 4.66 2.57
CA GLN A 103 12.35 5.10 2.26
C GLN A 103 12.87 6.12 3.27
N ASP A 104 12.07 7.10 3.63
CA ASP A 104 12.43 8.12 4.60
C ASP A 104 11.20 8.60 5.40
N PRO A 105 10.94 7.98 6.55
CA PRO A 105 9.85 8.40 7.44
C PRO A 105 9.97 9.84 7.94
N ALA A 106 11.18 10.43 7.91
CA ALA A 106 11.41 11.80 8.33
C ALA A 106 11.12 12.84 7.24
N ALA A 107 11.06 12.41 5.97
CA ALA A 107 10.75 13.29 4.83
C ALA A 107 9.27 13.73 4.77
N LEU A 108 8.41 13.14 5.59
CA LEU A 108 7.01 13.56 5.67
C LEU A 108 6.89 14.87 6.47
N PRO A 109 6.29 15.91 5.91
CA PRO A 109 6.02 17.13 6.65
C PRO A 109 5.07 16.80 7.82
N LYS A 110 5.49 17.14 9.03
CA LYS A 110 4.66 17.00 10.21
C LYS A 110 3.98 18.35 10.46
N GLU A 111 2.66 18.38 10.33
CA GLU A 111 1.85 19.56 10.65
C GLU A 111 1.03 19.31 11.91
N TYR A 112 0.88 20.36 12.71
CA TYR A 112 -0.07 20.35 13.81
C TYR A 112 -1.47 20.59 13.26
N ILE A 113 -2.29 19.55 13.28
CA ILE A 113 -3.69 19.65 12.82
C ILE A 113 -4.59 19.81 14.04
N GLY A 114 -5.40 20.87 14.05
CA GLY A 114 -6.47 21.03 15.03
C GLY A 114 -7.55 19.97 14.80
N VAL A 115 -7.62 18.97 15.68
CA VAL A 115 -8.55 17.84 15.55
C VAL A 115 -10.00 18.31 15.40
N LYS A 116 -10.40 19.36 16.14
CA LYS A 116 -11.75 19.93 16.03
C LYS A 116 -12.04 20.42 14.62
N LYS A 117 -11.13 21.19 14.02
CA LYS A 117 -11.28 21.69 12.66
C LYS A 117 -11.39 20.55 11.64
N LEU A 118 -10.54 19.51 11.78
CA LEU A 118 -10.59 18.34 10.91
C LEU A 118 -11.94 17.62 10.99
N VAL A 119 -12.48 17.44 12.19
CA VAL A 119 -13.79 16.81 12.39
C VAL A 119 -14.91 17.67 11.78
N ASP A 120 -14.90 18.99 12.00
CA ASP A 120 -15.89 19.90 11.45
C ASP A 120 -15.85 19.90 9.90
N ASP A 121 -14.65 19.88 9.30
CA ASP A 121 -14.47 19.81 7.85
C ASP A 121 -15.01 18.48 7.29
N ILE A 122 -14.75 17.34 7.94
CA ILE A 122 -15.26 16.02 7.54
C ILE A 122 -16.79 15.98 7.64
N VAL A 123 -17.37 16.46 8.73
CA VAL A 123 -18.83 16.51 8.93
C VAL A 123 -19.48 17.36 7.86
N THR A 124 -18.89 18.51 7.53
CA THR A 124 -19.39 19.41 6.49
C THR A 124 -19.36 18.74 5.11
N GLN A 125 -18.28 18.04 4.77
CA GLN A 125 -18.17 17.31 3.50
C GLN A 125 -19.18 16.16 3.40
N LEU A 126 -19.38 15.42 4.48
CA LEU A 126 -20.34 14.31 4.51
C LEU A 126 -21.78 14.79 4.42
N SER A 127 -22.13 15.84 5.16
CA SER A 127 -23.48 16.41 5.10
C SER A 127 -23.82 16.96 3.71
N GLY A 128 -22.88 17.62 3.04
CA GLY A 128 -23.05 18.07 1.66
C GLY A 128 -23.28 16.92 0.67
N ARG A 129 -22.61 15.79 0.85
CA ARG A 129 -22.80 14.56 0.02
C ARG A 129 -24.13 13.86 0.27
N ILE A 130 -24.64 13.90 1.51
CA ILE A 130 -25.93 13.31 1.88
C ILE A 130 -27.07 14.16 1.32
N SER A 131 -27.01 15.50 1.46
CA SER A 131 -28.03 16.40 0.93
C SER A 131 -28.13 16.32 -0.61
N GLY A 132 -27.00 16.26 -1.33
CA GLY A 132 -26.99 16.11 -2.78
C GLY A 132 -27.48 14.74 -3.30
N LYS A 133 -27.62 13.73 -2.42
CA LYS A 133 -28.14 12.40 -2.78
C LYS A 133 -29.64 12.25 -2.47
N ALA A 134 -30.20 13.15 -1.68
CA ALA A 134 -31.63 13.15 -1.33
C ALA A 134 -32.51 13.88 -2.39
N GLU A 135 -31.90 14.59 -3.33
CA GLU A 135 -32.59 15.32 -4.41
C GLU A 135 -32.60 14.59 -5.79
N LYS A 136 -32.21 13.32 -5.82
CA LYS A 136 -32.31 12.46 -7.01
C LYS A 136 -33.19 11.26 -6.72
#